data_8d9fa78d6dbfdc03d7e166ace6d11054
#
_entry.id   8d9fa78d6dbfdc03d7e166ace6d11054
#
_cell.length_a   1.000
_cell.length_b   1.000
_cell.length_c   1.000
_cell.angle_alpha   90.00
_cell.angle_beta   90.00
_cell.angle_gamma   90.00
#
_symmetry.space_group_name_H-M   'P 1'
#
loop_
_entity.id
_entity.type
_entity.pdbx_description
1 polymer ?
#
loop_
_entity_poly.entity_id
_entity_poly.type
_entity_poly.pdbx_seq_one_letter_code
_entity_poly.pdbx_strand_id
1 'polypeptide(L)'
;MPLDRGPPGAPQRAHPGRFVIVKPVDPDDPAVADVIADWKSTPGAVGIRIMLTKEANREPNDPGFDLILRAALRYDLPVNILCWGNLDAGTALIDRHPNTRFIIDHLGIMQPHMPPTPPQPWADLPKVLELARRPNAVIKVSGACTLSREPYPFCH
;
A
#
# COMPACT_ATOMS: atom_id res chain seq x y z
N MET A 1 -19.78 17.74 0.54
CA MET A 1 -20.70 16.64 0.89
C MET A 1 -19.82 15.39 1.06
N PRO A 2 -19.67 14.83 2.25
CA PRO A 2 -18.91 13.60 2.42
C PRO A 2 -19.66 12.49 1.66
N LEU A 3 -18.92 11.77 0.81
CA LEU A 3 -19.44 10.58 0.17
C LEU A 3 -19.78 9.56 1.27
N ASP A 4 -21.04 9.17 1.37
CA ASP A 4 -21.41 8.02 2.18
C ASP A 4 -20.70 6.78 1.59
N ARG A 5 -19.67 6.31 2.29
CA ARG A 5 -18.87 5.18 1.82
C ARG A 5 -19.53 3.82 2.10
N GLY A 6 -20.71 3.84 2.70
CA GLY A 6 -21.40 2.61 3.12
C GLY A 6 -20.56 1.74 4.09
N PRO A 7 -21.08 0.63 4.58
CA PRO A 7 -20.34 -0.27 5.44
C PRO A 7 -19.17 -0.94 4.68
N PRO A 8 -18.03 -1.22 5.34
CA PRO A 8 -16.90 -1.91 4.73
C PRO A 8 -17.32 -3.19 4.01
N GLY A 9 -16.87 -3.37 2.76
CA GLY A 9 -17.18 -4.55 1.95
C GLY A 9 -18.56 -4.53 1.27
N ALA A 10 -19.33 -3.42 1.34
CA ALA A 10 -20.63 -3.33 0.65
C ALA A 10 -20.53 -3.59 -0.87
N PRO A 11 -19.59 -3.03 -1.63
CA PRO A 11 -19.44 -3.33 -3.05
C PRO A 11 -19.12 -4.79 -3.33
N GLN A 12 -18.27 -5.41 -2.51
CA GLN A 12 -17.90 -6.82 -2.65
C GLN A 12 -19.11 -7.74 -2.43
N ARG A 13 -19.95 -7.43 -1.42
CA ARG A 13 -21.18 -8.19 -1.16
C ARG A 13 -22.23 -8.02 -2.27
N ALA A 14 -22.36 -6.81 -2.80
CA ALA A 14 -23.29 -6.51 -3.89
C ALA A 14 -22.85 -7.14 -5.22
N HIS A 15 -21.55 -7.32 -5.43
CA HIS A 15 -20.97 -7.84 -6.67
C HIS A 15 -19.91 -8.90 -6.38
N PRO A 16 -20.30 -10.11 -5.92
CA PRO A 16 -19.35 -11.19 -5.59
C PRO A 16 -18.47 -11.54 -6.77
N GLY A 17 -17.16 -11.68 -6.51
CA GLY A 17 -16.18 -12.03 -7.54
C GLY A 17 -15.69 -10.85 -8.41
N ARG A 18 -16.27 -9.65 -8.29
CA ARG A 18 -15.83 -8.47 -9.04
C ARG A 18 -14.93 -7.53 -8.24
N PHE A 19 -15.04 -7.57 -6.91
CA PHE A 19 -14.25 -6.74 -6.01
C PHE A 19 -13.60 -7.59 -4.93
N VAL A 20 -12.40 -7.22 -4.59
CA VAL A 20 -11.67 -7.71 -3.41
C VAL A 20 -11.33 -6.52 -2.52
N ILE A 21 -11.07 -6.78 -1.25
CA ILE A 21 -10.88 -5.72 -0.27
C ILE A 21 -9.55 -5.86 0.47
N VAL A 22 -8.91 -4.72 0.66
CA VAL A 22 -7.67 -4.56 1.44
C VAL A 22 -7.97 -3.62 2.60
N LYS A 23 -7.62 -4.02 3.83
CA LYS A 23 -7.89 -3.28 5.05
C LYS A 23 -6.67 -2.46 5.48
N PRO A 24 -6.78 -1.14 5.64
CA PRO A 24 -5.79 -0.39 6.40
C PRO A 24 -5.77 -0.87 7.85
N VAL A 25 -4.58 -1.04 8.41
CA VAL A 25 -4.36 -1.43 9.81
C VAL A 25 -3.52 -0.40 10.52
N ASP A 26 -3.78 -0.22 11.81
CA ASP A 26 -3.12 0.76 12.65
C ASP A 26 -1.98 0.10 13.43
N PRO A 27 -0.73 0.55 13.26
CA PRO A 27 0.42 0.03 14.01
C PRO A 27 0.40 0.41 15.50
N ASP A 28 -0.41 1.39 15.91
CA ASP A 28 -0.58 1.76 17.33
C ASP A 28 -1.66 0.92 18.04
N ASP A 29 -2.41 0.11 17.30
CA ASP A 29 -3.42 -0.75 17.89
C ASP A 29 -2.75 -2.00 18.52
N PRO A 30 -2.78 -2.15 19.86
CA PRO A 30 -2.20 -3.33 20.52
C PRO A 30 -2.93 -4.63 20.15
N ALA A 31 -4.18 -4.55 19.68
CA ALA A 31 -4.98 -5.69 19.23
C ALA A 31 -4.86 -5.96 17.73
N VAL A 32 -3.93 -5.31 17.01
CA VAL A 32 -3.82 -5.38 15.54
C VAL A 32 -3.69 -6.82 15.02
N ALA A 33 -3.07 -7.72 15.77
CA ALA A 33 -2.95 -9.12 15.39
C ALA A 33 -4.31 -9.84 15.37
N ASP A 34 -5.19 -9.55 16.32
CA ASP A 34 -6.56 -10.09 16.37
C ASP A 34 -7.42 -9.46 15.26
N VAL A 35 -7.26 -8.16 15.03
CA VAL A 35 -7.90 -7.45 13.90
C VAL A 35 -7.54 -8.10 12.56
N ILE A 36 -6.29 -8.51 12.36
CA ILE A 36 -5.83 -9.16 11.13
C ILE A 36 -6.37 -10.60 11.05
N ALA A 37 -6.45 -11.32 12.18
CA ALA A 37 -7.05 -12.65 12.26
C ALA A 37 -8.53 -12.64 11.83
N ASP A 38 -9.29 -11.73 12.39
CA ASP A 38 -10.72 -11.54 12.07
C ASP A 38 -10.89 -11.10 10.60
N TRP A 39 -10.00 -10.22 10.13
CA TRP A 39 -10.01 -9.77 8.74
C TRP A 39 -9.80 -10.91 7.75
N LYS A 40 -8.91 -11.84 8.04
CA LYS A 40 -8.70 -13.03 7.19
C LYS A 40 -9.97 -13.83 6.94
N SER A 41 -10.88 -13.85 7.92
CA SER A 41 -12.16 -14.57 7.83
C SER A 41 -13.24 -13.78 7.06
N THR A 42 -12.96 -12.51 6.70
CA THR A 42 -13.91 -11.65 6.00
C THR A 42 -14.00 -12.03 4.51
N PRO A 43 -15.18 -12.31 3.96
CA PRO A 43 -15.33 -12.60 2.54
C PRO A 43 -14.78 -11.48 1.65
N GLY A 44 -13.94 -11.85 0.70
CA GLY A 44 -13.29 -10.91 -0.22
C GLY A 44 -12.03 -10.21 0.33
N ALA A 45 -11.64 -10.49 1.57
CA ALA A 45 -10.37 -9.99 2.13
C ALA A 45 -9.18 -10.68 1.45
N VAL A 46 -8.29 -9.88 0.85
CA VAL A 46 -7.11 -10.40 0.11
C VAL A 46 -5.78 -9.83 0.61
N GLY A 47 -5.80 -8.87 1.49
CA GLY A 47 -4.59 -8.24 2.01
C GLY A 47 -4.89 -7.17 3.04
N ILE A 48 -3.83 -6.64 3.61
CA ILE A 48 -3.86 -5.49 4.52
C ILE A 48 -3.02 -4.35 3.94
N ARG A 49 -3.14 -3.15 4.51
CA ARG A 49 -2.36 -1.97 4.10
C ARG A 49 -1.75 -1.29 5.31
N ILE A 50 -0.48 -0.90 5.18
CA ILE A 50 0.22 -0.01 6.10
C ILE A 50 0.57 1.31 5.42
N MET A 51 0.65 2.37 6.23
CA MET A 51 1.02 3.71 5.79
C MET A 51 2.44 3.99 6.26
N LEU A 52 3.34 4.24 5.31
CA LEU A 52 4.75 4.56 5.55
C LEU A 52 5.16 5.79 4.74
N THR A 53 4.23 6.73 4.55
CA THR A 53 4.53 8.02 3.92
C THR A 53 5.32 8.91 4.89
N LYS A 54 5.90 9.98 4.38
CA LYS A 54 6.58 10.96 5.26
C LYS A 54 5.66 11.57 6.29
N GLU A 55 4.40 11.79 5.91
CA GLU A 55 3.37 12.35 6.80
C GLU A 55 2.98 11.39 7.92
N ALA A 56 3.10 10.09 7.70
CA ALA A 56 2.89 9.09 8.73
C ALA A 56 3.97 9.14 9.83
N ASN A 57 5.12 9.76 9.53
CA ASN A 57 6.22 9.99 10.46
C ASN A 57 6.63 8.72 11.23
N ARG A 58 6.77 7.60 10.51
CA ARG A 58 7.15 6.31 11.08
C ARG A 58 8.42 5.78 10.47
N GLU A 59 9.18 5.10 11.28
CA GLU A 59 10.43 4.46 10.88
C GLU A 59 10.20 3.00 10.47
N PRO A 60 11.02 2.44 9.57
CA PRO A 60 10.88 1.04 9.13
C PRO A 60 11.10 0.01 10.24
N ASN A 61 11.64 0.40 11.39
CA ASN A 61 11.87 -0.43 12.57
C ASN A 61 10.81 -0.23 13.67
N ASP A 62 9.69 0.42 13.37
CA ASP A 62 8.57 0.60 14.28
C ASP A 62 8.06 -0.77 14.76
N PRO A 63 7.96 -1.00 16.10
CA PRO A 63 7.50 -2.27 16.66
C PRO A 63 6.07 -2.65 16.22
N GLY A 64 5.21 -1.66 15.95
CA GLY A 64 3.86 -1.89 15.45
C GLY A 64 3.86 -2.55 14.07
N PHE A 65 4.81 -2.18 13.19
CA PHE A 65 4.97 -2.88 11.91
C PHE A 65 5.41 -4.32 12.11
N ASP A 66 6.31 -4.60 13.06
CA ASP A 66 6.72 -5.97 13.35
C ASP A 66 5.56 -6.84 13.81
N LEU A 67 4.62 -6.29 14.61
CA LEU A 67 3.39 -6.99 15.01
C LEU A 67 2.50 -7.29 13.82
N ILE A 68 2.23 -6.28 12.98
CA ILE A 68 1.43 -6.40 11.76
C ILE A 68 2.02 -7.44 10.82
N LEU A 69 3.33 -7.37 10.54
CA LEU A 69 3.98 -8.22 9.55
C LEU A 69 4.07 -9.68 10.01
N ARG A 70 4.26 -9.93 11.31
CA ARG A 70 4.15 -11.29 11.88
C ARG A 70 2.74 -11.85 11.73
N ALA A 71 1.71 -11.06 12.01
CA ALA A 71 0.33 -11.48 11.82
C ALA A 71 0.00 -11.70 10.34
N ALA A 72 0.42 -10.83 9.45
CA ALA A 72 0.23 -10.96 8.01
C ALA A 72 0.86 -12.26 7.48
N LEU A 73 2.08 -12.57 7.90
CA LEU A 73 2.76 -13.82 7.55
C LEU A 73 2.01 -15.05 8.08
N ARG A 74 1.57 -15.00 9.36
CA ARG A 74 0.82 -16.10 9.99
C ARG A 74 -0.48 -16.43 9.25
N TYR A 75 -1.19 -15.41 8.76
CA TYR A 75 -2.48 -15.56 8.08
C TYR A 75 -2.37 -15.56 6.55
N ASP A 76 -1.17 -15.61 6.01
CA ASP A 76 -0.90 -15.60 4.56
C ASP A 76 -1.63 -14.45 3.84
N LEU A 77 -1.47 -13.24 4.36
CA LEU A 77 -2.00 -12.02 3.77
C LEU A 77 -0.85 -11.15 3.21
N PRO A 78 -0.89 -10.75 1.94
CA PRO A 78 0.04 -9.77 1.41
C PRO A 78 -0.20 -8.40 2.06
N VAL A 79 0.86 -7.62 2.15
CA VAL A 79 0.86 -6.30 2.77
C VAL A 79 1.08 -5.22 1.72
N ASN A 80 0.06 -4.40 1.49
CA ASN A 80 0.20 -3.20 0.70
C ASN A 80 0.95 -2.13 1.50
N ILE A 81 1.93 -1.49 0.89
CA ILE A 81 2.64 -0.35 1.48
C ILE A 81 2.37 0.90 0.66
N LEU A 82 1.84 1.93 1.31
CA LEU A 82 1.82 3.28 0.76
C LEU A 82 3.02 4.04 1.34
N CYS A 83 4.09 4.21 0.54
CA CYS A 83 5.36 4.83 0.97
C CYS A 83 5.74 6.04 0.11
N TRP A 84 4.77 6.83 -0.31
CA TRP A 84 4.99 8.03 -1.09
C TRP A 84 6.04 8.95 -0.47
N GLY A 85 7.05 9.31 -1.28
CA GLY A 85 8.16 10.15 -0.84
C GLY A 85 9.07 9.52 0.23
N ASN A 86 8.88 8.24 0.54
CA ASN A 86 9.61 7.51 1.59
C ASN A 86 10.03 6.10 1.13
N LEU A 87 10.41 5.96 -0.15
CA LEU A 87 10.79 4.68 -0.75
C LEU A 87 11.96 4.00 -0.03
N ASP A 88 12.90 4.77 0.49
CA ASP A 88 14.07 4.22 1.20
C ASP A 88 13.63 3.49 2.48
N ALA A 89 12.69 4.06 3.24
CA ALA A 89 12.10 3.39 4.41
C ALA A 89 11.26 2.17 4.01
N GLY A 90 10.49 2.27 2.91
CA GLY A 90 9.75 1.12 2.36
C GLY A 90 10.67 -0.02 1.99
N THR A 91 11.80 0.27 1.34
CA THR A 91 12.84 -0.70 0.98
C THR A 91 13.45 -1.34 2.23
N ALA A 92 13.82 -0.54 3.23
CA ALA A 92 14.38 -1.04 4.48
C ALA A 92 13.42 -1.98 5.22
N LEU A 93 12.12 -1.65 5.25
CA LEU A 93 11.10 -2.50 5.84
C LEU A 93 10.99 -3.85 5.11
N ILE A 94 10.97 -3.84 3.77
CA ILE A 94 10.88 -5.04 2.92
C ILE A 94 12.10 -5.94 3.13
N ASP A 95 13.30 -5.37 3.16
CA ASP A 95 14.55 -6.09 3.32
C ASP A 95 14.66 -6.76 4.72
N ARG A 96 14.04 -6.17 5.75
CA ARG A 96 13.95 -6.76 7.11
C ARG A 96 12.98 -7.94 7.20
N HIS A 97 12.01 -8.05 6.28
CA HIS A 97 10.94 -9.07 6.32
C HIS A 97 10.88 -9.89 5.03
N PRO A 98 11.92 -10.69 4.72
CA PRO A 98 12.05 -11.38 3.43
C PRO A 98 10.97 -12.43 3.18
N ASN A 99 10.30 -12.90 4.22
CA ASN A 99 9.23 -13.91 4.12
C ASN A 99 7.83 -13.30 3.96
N THR A 100 7.67 -12.00 4.09
CA THR A 100 6.39 -11.30 3.88
C THR A 100 6.26 -10.88 2.43
N ARG A 101 5.09 -11.07 1.84
CA ARG A 101 4.77 -10.59 0.48
C ARG A 101 4.30 -9.15 0.55
N PHE A 102 4.97 -8.27 -0.18
CA PHE A 102 4.64 -6.86 -0.23
C PHE A 102 4.09 -6.42 -1.58
N ILE A 103 3.19 -5.47 -1.56
CA ILE A 103 2.65 -4.79 -2.74
C ILE A 103 2.87 -3.29 -2.54
N ILE A 104 3.67 -2.68 -3.41
CA ILE A 104 3.96 -1.24 -3.34
C ILE A 104 2.88 -0.49 -4.09
N ASP A 105 2.05 0.25 -3.35
CA ASP A 105 0.95 1.01 -3.95
C ASP A 105 1.47 2.17 -4.79
N HIS A 106 0.86 2.36 -5.97
CA HIS A 106 1.06 3.52 -6.82
C HIS A 106 2.53 3.80 -7.17
N LEU A 107 3.29 2.77 -7.55
CA LEU A 107 4.74 2.85 -7.84
C LEU A 107 5.59 3.27 -6.62
N GLY A 108 5.02 3.54 -5.45
CA GLY A 108 5.72 4.18 -4.33
C GLY A 108 6.12 5.64 -4.60
N ILE A 109 5.74 6.20 -5.74
CA ILE A 109 6.04 7.59 -6.14
C ILE A 109 4.93 8.50 -5.66
N MET A 110 5.28 9.68 -5.14
CA MET A 110 4.32 10.71 -4.76
C MET A 110 3.47 11.11 -5.97
N GLN A 111 2.17 10.94 -5.84
CA GLN A 111 1.20 11.28 -6.90
C GLN A 111 0.27 12.39 -6.39
N PRO A 112 0.36 13.61 -6.93
CA PRO A 112 -0.49 14.70 -6.50
C PRO A 112 -1.95 14.41 -6.87
N HIS A 113 -2.88 14.71 -5.96
CA HIS A 113 -4.32 14.60 -6.26
C HIS A 113 -4.81 15.73 -7.17
N MET A 114 -4.08 16.82 -7.22
CA MET A 114 -4.40 18.04 -7.97
C MET A 114 -3.14 18.59 -8.64
N PRO A 115 -3.26 19.25 -9.79
CA PRO A 115 -2.16 19.98 -10.41
C PRO A 115 -1.56 21.03 -9.48
N PRO A 116 -0.30 21.41 -9.65
CA PRO A 116 0.57 21.03 -10.76
C PRO A 116 1.31 19.69 -10.53
N THR A 117 1.63 19.03 -11.63
CA THR A 117 2.55 17.89 -11.61
C THR A 117 3.93 18.34 -11.10
N PRO A 118 4.61 17.56 -10.24
CA PRO A 118 5.94 17.89 -9.75
C PRO A 118 6.94 18.17 -10.88
N PRO A 119 7.96 19.01 -10.67
CA PRO A 119 8.95 19.33 -11.69
C PRO A 119 9.70 18.11 -12.24
N GLN A 120 9.93 17.12 -11.40
CA GLN A 120 10.59 15.86 -11.76
C GLN A 120 9.74 14.67 -11.26
N PRO A 121 8.61 14.40 -11.92
CA PRO A 121 7.64 13.42 -11.41
C PRO A 121 8.18 11.99 -11.34
N TRP A 122 9.21 11.66 -12.12
CA TRP A 122 9.82 10.34 -12.22
C TRP A 122 11.17 10.23 -11.52
N ALA A 123 11.55 11.21 -10.69
CA ALA A 123 12.87 11.23 -10.02
C ALA A 123 13.14 9.96 -9.19
N ASP A 124 12.11 9.37 -8.58
CA ASP A 124 12.22 8.16 -7.77
C ASP A 124 12.10 6.85 -8.58
N LEU A 125 11.86 6.91 -9.89
CA LEU A 125 11.71 5.71 -10.72
C LEU A 125 12.91 4.74 -10.64
N PRO A 126 14.17 5.17 -10.61
CA PRO A 126 15.31 4.27 -10.43
C PRO A 126 15.23 3.48 -9.12
N LYS A 127 14.76 4.09 -8.02
CA LYS A 127 14.56 3.41 -6.73
C LYS A 127 13.44 2.37 -6.82
N VAL A 128 12.36 2.67 -7.53
CA VAL A 128 11.25 1.73 -7.77
C VAL A 128 11.73 0.50 -8.53
N LEU A 129 12.53 0.70 -9.58
CA LEU A 129 13.09 -0.39 -10.38
C LEU A 129 14.06 -1.27 -9.56
N GLU A 130 14.85 -0.66 -8.68
CA GLU A 130 15.72 -1.40 -7.77
C GLU A 130 14.90 -2.19 -6.73
N LEU A 131 13.85 -1.60 -6.18
CA LEU A 131 12.93 -2.27 -5.27
C LEU A 131 12.22 -3.46 -5.93
N ALA A 132 11.84 -3.33 -7.20
CA ALA A 132 11.17 -4.39 -7.97
C ALA A 132 12.01 -5.66 -8.19
N ARG A 133 13.32 -5.63 -7.89
CA ARG A 133 14.20 -6.82 -7.95
C ARG A 133 14.04 -7.75 -6.75
N ARG A 134 13.38 -7.31 -5.67
CA ARG A 134 13.17 -8.13 -4.48
C ARG A 134 12.12 -9.20 -4.75
N PRO A 135 12.39 -10.47 -4.45
CA PRO A 135 11.48 -11.58 -4.77
C PRO A 135 10.18 -11.54 -3.99
N ASN A 136 10.15 -10.79 -2.87
CA ASN A 136 9.01 -10.64 -1.99
C ASN A 136 8.25 -9.31 -2.21
N ALA A 137 8.58 -8.54 -3.26
CA ALA A 137 7.94 -7.26 -3.56
C ALA A 137 7.31 -7.24 -4.96
N VAL A 138 6.12 -6.69 -5.07
CA VAL A 138 5.40 -6.44 -6.32
C VAL A 138 5.04 -4.96 -6.41
N ILE A 139 5.26 -4.36 -7.56
CA ILE A 139 4.93 -2.95 -7.80
C ILE A 139 3.56 -2.85 -8.44
N LYS A 140 2.64 -2.16 -7.78
CA LYS A 140 1.32 -1.85 -8.33
C LYS A 140 1.41 -0.59 -9.20
N VAL A 141 1.32 -0.78 -10.50
CA VAL A 141 1.33 0.33 -11.47
C VAL A 141 -0.08 0.92 -11.54
N SER A 142 -0.29 2.01 -10.80
CA SER A 142 -1.58 2.73 -10.77
C SER A 142 -1.37 4.20 -10.44
N GLY A 143 -2.28 5.06 -10.89
CA GLY A 143 -2.24 6.50 -10.65
C GLY A 143 -1.16 7.25 -11.44
N ALA A 144 -0.35 6.59 -12.26
CA ALA A 144 0.76 7.18 -12.99
C ALA A 144 0.32 8.33 -13.93
N CYS A 145 -0.93 8.35 -14.35
CA CYS A 145 -1.48 9.44 -15.16
C CYS A 145 -1.39 10.83 -14.48
N THR A 146 -1.40 10.88 -13.14
CA THR A 146 -1.23 12.14 -12.39
C THR A 146 0.19 12.72 -12.47
N LEU A 147 1.15 11.92 -12.94
CA LEU A 147 2.54 12.33 -13.16
C LEU A 147 2.79 12.83 -14.58
N SER A 148 1.82 12.69 -15.48
CA SER A 148 1.92 13.23 -16.83
C SER A 148 1.71 14.75 -16.84
N ARG A 149 2.45 15.44 -17.69
CA ARG A 149 2.23 16.85 -18.01
C ARG A 149 1.31 17.05 -19.22
N GLU A 150 1.03 15.96 -19.91
CA GLU A 150 0.16 15.97 -21.07
C GLU A 150 -1.30 15.83 -20.64
N PRO A 151 -2.23 16.49 -21.34
CA PRO A 151 -3.65 16.27 -21.13
C PRO A 151 -4.03 14.84 -21.54
N TYR A 152 -5.20 14.40 -21.09
CA TYR A 152 -5.79 13.15 -21.58
C TYR A 152 -5.80 13.15 -23.13
N PRO A 153 -5.40 12.07 -23.81
CA PRO A 153 -5.21 10.68 -23.34
C PRO A 153 -3.77 10.32 -22.88
N PHE A 154 -2.91 11.27 -22.50
CA PHE A 154 -1.57 11.01 -21.97
C PHE A 154 -0.64 10.26 -22.94
N CYS A 155 -0.63 10.65 -24.21
CA CYS A 155 0.02 9.91 -25.31
C CYS A 155 1.55 10.03 -25.39
N HIS A 156 2.22 10.78 -24.50
CA HIS A 156 3.67 11.03 -24.55
C HIS A 156 4.32 10.86 -23.19
#